data_31550b38860d28df60401e4c4a5eda58
#
_entry.id   31550b38860d28df60401e4c4a5eda58
#
_cell.length_a   1.000
_cell.length_b   1.000
_cell.length_c   1.000
_cell.angle_alpha   90.00
_cell.angle_beta   90.00
_cell.angle_gamma   90.00
#
_symmetry.space_group_name_H-M   'P 1'
#
loop_
_entity.id
_entity.type
_entity.pdbx_description
1 polymer ?
#
loop_
_entity_poly.entity_id
_entity_poly.type
_entity_poly.pdbx_seq_one_letter_code
_entity_poly.pdbx_strand_id
1 'polypeptide(L)'
;MLIDKASSQDVVGASFIANNGVASGAAGGGVYHVQCFDKDGNLKWEEQGKNLVVNAGLKDMNDKFFAGSSYTAAWFVGLITGPGASNTYIAGDTLPTHAGWTEFTNYSGSRKAAVFGVATTADPSVISTSASPASFTISGAGGVVAGAFLASVSSGTSGVLFSEANFQSPGDRTVVSGDTLNVTYTFSLDAA
;
A
#
# COMPACT_ATOMS: atom_id res chain seq x y z
N MET A 1 33.81 -17.15 19.66
CA MET A 1 32.47 -16.71 20.04
C MET A 1 32.08 -15.59 19.09
N LEU A 2 31.39 -15.94 17.98
CA LEU A 2 30.93 -14.98 17.00
C LEU A 2 29.62 -14.39 17.49
N ILE A 3 29.57 -13.06 17.64
CA ILE A 3 28.34 -12.33 17.97
C ILE A 3 27.71 -11.97 16.64
N ASP A 4 26.63 -12.65 16.32
CA ASP A 4 25.79 -12.30 15.16
C ASP A 4 25.07 -10.97 15.45
N LYS A 5 25.36 -9.95 14.65
CA LYS A 5 24.63 -8.68 14.70
C LYS A 5 23.45 -8.80 13.75
N ALA A 6 22.29 -9.12 14.30
CA ALA A 6 21.03 -8.99 13.57
C ALA A 6 20.81 -7.52 13.19
N SER A 7 20.87 -7.19 11.90
CA SER A 7 20.38 -5.91 11.40
C SER A 7 18.88 -6.03 11.18
N SER A 8 18.10 -5.21 11.88
CA SER A 8 16.64 -5.15 11.74
C SER A 8 16.27 -4.51 10.41
N GLN A 9 16.11 -5.32 9.38
CA GLN A 9 15.19 -5.06 8.29
C GLN A 9 14.07 -6.05 8.47
N ASP A 10 12.98 -5.61 9.10
CA ASP A 10 11.77 -6.41 9.24
C ASP A 10 11.15 -6.69 7.87
N VAL A 11 11.58 -7.76 7.26
CA VAL A 11 10.76 -8.50 6.32
C VAL A 11 9.91 -9.43 7.18
N VAL A 12 8.64 -9.10 7.39
CA VAL A 12 7.71 -10.03 8.04
C VAL A 12 7.42 -11.15 7.05
N GLY A 13 8.35 -12.10 6.97
CA GLY A 13 8.15 -13.38 6.37
C GLY A 13 7.70 -14.36 7.46
N ALA A 14 6.51 -14.91 7.37
CA ALA A 14 6.17 -16.07 8.17
C ALA A 14 6.93 -17.27 7.59
N SER A 15 8.06 -17.64 8.21
CA SER A 15 8.75 -18.87 7.83
C SER A 15 8.26 -20.03 8.72
N PHE A 16 7.79 -21.10 8.09
CA PHE A 16 7.54 -22.36 8.76
C PHE A 16 8.82 -23.21 8.66
N ILE A 17 9.47 -23.47 9.79
CA ILE A 17 10.60 -24.40 9.83
C ILE A 17 10.01 -25.81 9.96
N ALA A 18 10.03 -26.58 8.87
CA ALA A 18 9.78 -28.00 8.94
C ALA A 18 10.99 -28.70 9.58
N ASN A 19 10.76 -29.69 10.44
CA ASN A 19 11.78 -30.39 11.23
C ASN A 19 12.86 -31.15 10.42
N ASN A 20 12.84 -31.03 9.08
CA ASN A 20 13.78 -31.67 8.15
C ASN A 20 14.72 -30.68 7.44
N GLY A 21 14.86 -29.45 7.93
CA GLY A 21 15.77 -28.45 7.37
C GLY A 21 15.30 -27.82 6.04
N VAL A 22 14.06 -28.09 5.62
CA VAL A 22 13.42 -27.39 4.49
C VAL A 22 12.58 -26.27 5.05
N ALA A 23 13.00 -25.03 4.85
CA ALA A 23 12.15 -23.87 5.09
C ALA A 23 11.22 -23.73 3.89
N SER A 24 9.91 -23.73 4.12
CA SER A 24 8.93 -23.39 3.10
C SER A 24 7.98 -22.33 3.67
N GLY A 25 7.70 -21.32 2.92
CA GLY A 25 6.84 -20.23 3.32
C GLY A 25 6.31 -19.48 2.09
N ALA A 26 5.41 -18.56 2.32
CA ALA A 26 5.02 -17.59 1.32
C ALA A 26 5.25 -16.18 1.88
N ALA A 27 5.92 -15.33 1.13
CA ALA A 27 6.10 -13.93 1.47
C ALA A 27 5.22 -13.07 0.56
N GLY A 28 4.47 -12.16 1.16
CA GLY A 28 3.63 -11.21 0.43
C GLY A 28 4.11 -9.78 0.67
N GLY A 29 4.20 -9.00 -0.38
CA GLY A 29 4.57 -7.60 -0.29
C GLY A 29 4.08 -6.80 -1.49
N GLY A 30 4.10 -5.49 -1.37
CA GLY A 30 3.68 -4.64 -2.47
C GLY A 30 4.43 -3.31 -2.52
N VAL A 31 4.23 -2.62 -3.62
CA VAL A 31 4.82 -1.32 -3.90
C VAL A 31 3.73 -0.39 -4.41
N TYR A 32 3.66 0.80 -3.85
CA TYR A 32 2.97 1.94 -4.44
C TYR A 32 3.95 2.71 -5.32
N HIS A 33 3.59 2.93 -6.56
CA HIS A 33 4.28 3.84 -7.47
C HIS A 33 3.35 5.01 -7.77
N VAL A 34 3.83 6.23 -7.53
CA VAL A 34 3.03 7.46 -7.64
C VAL A 34 3.71 8.42 -8.59
N GLN A 35 2.97 8.89 -9.57
CA GLN A 35 3.39 9.93 -10.50
C GLN A 35 2.49 11.16 -10.34
N CYS A 36 3.09 12.33 -10.21
CA CYS A 36 2.37 13.60 -10.15
C CYS A 36 2.59 14.39 -11.42
N PHE A 37 1.49 14.83 -12.00
CA PHE A 37 1.46 15.67 -13.20
C PHE A 37 0.90 17.05 -12.83
N ASP A 38 1.41 18.10 -13.47
CA ASP A 38 0.83 19.45 -13.36
C ASP A 38 -0.49 19.55 -14.14
N LYS A 39 -1.15 20.72 -14.07
CA LYS A 39 -2.40 21.00 -14.80
C LYS A 39 -2.26 20.92 -16.33
N ASP A 40 -1.06 21.01 -16.87
CA ASP A 40 -0.74 20.94 -18.29
C ASP A 40 -0.33 19.53 -18.75
N GLY A 41 -0.31 18.56 -17.80
CA GLY A 41 0.03 17.16 -18.05
C GLY A 41 1.50 16.85 -18.03
N ASN A 42 2.38 17.76 -17.57
CA ASN A 42 3.80 17.50 -17.45
C ASN A 42 4.11 16.76 -16.13
N LEU A 43 4.96 15.74 -16.19
CA LEU A 43 5.42 15.03 -15.00
C LEU A 43 6.23 15.98 -14.11
N LYS A 44 5.79 16.16 -12.87
CA LYS A 44 6.48 16.97 -11.85
C LYS A 44 7.46 16.13 -11.03
N TRP A 45 7.02 14.95 -10.61
CA TRP A 45 7.79 14.02 -9.81
C TRP A 45 7.16 12.63 -9.81
N GLU A 46 7.96 11.65 -9.44
CA GLU A 46 7.48 10.31 -9.14
C GLU A 46 8.13 9.76 -7.88
N GLU A 47 7.45 8.86 -7.21
CA GLU A 47 7.85 8.25 -5.93
C GLU A 47 7.43 6.79 -5.88
N GLN A 48 8.12 6.05 -5.01
CA GLN A 48 7.75 4.68 -4.68
C GLN A 48 7.73 4.50 -3.16
N GLY A 49 6.88 3.59 -2.69
CA GLY A 49 6.85 3.16 -1.29
C GLY A 49 6.61 1.67 -1.20
N LYS A 50 7.49 0.95 -0.51
CA LYS A 50 7.22 -0.44 -0.14
C LYS A 50 6.17 -0.46 0.96
N ASN A 51 5.14 -1.29 0.80
CA ASN A 51 4.07 -1.35 1.76
C ASN A 51 4.39 -2.24 2.96
N LEU A 52 3.73 -1.94 4.07
CA LEU A 52 3.46 -2.87 5.15
C LEU A 52 2.07 -3.47 4.91
N VAL A 53 1.95 -4.80 4.77
CA VAL A 53 0.66 -5.49 4.82
C VAL A 53 0.28 -5.66 6.29
N VAL A 54 -0.80 -5.02 6.71
CA VAL A 54 -1.22 -5.06 8.12
C VAL A 54 -1.91 -6.38 8.48
N ASN A 55 -1.97 -6.73 9.77
CA ASN A 55 -2.58 -7.98 10.25
C ASN A 55 -4.03 -8.14 9.78
N ALA A 56 -4.80 -7.04 9.71
CA ALA A 56 -6.17 -7.05 9.20
C ALA A 56 -6.24 -7.46 7.73
N GLY A 57 -5.28 -7.02 6.90
CA GLY A 57 -5.15 -7.40 5.50
C GLY A 57 -4.81 -8.87 5.33
N LEU A 58 -3.83 -9.38 6.09
CA LEU A 58 -3.47 -10.81 6.08
C LEU A 58 -4.62 -11.70 6.51
N LYS A 59 -5.34 -11.31 7.56
CA LYS A 59 -6.54 -12.02 8.00
C LYS A 59 -7.61 -12.04 6.92
N ASP A 60 -7.87 -10.91 6.25
CA ASP A 60 -8.88 -10.81 5.19
C ASP A 60 -8.55 -11.75 4.01
N MET A 61 -7.28 -11.83 3.61
CA MET A 61 -6.83 -12.79 2.58
C MET A 61 -7.13 -14.24 2.99
N ASN A 62 -6.73 -14.64 4.21
CA ASN A 62 -6.94 -16.00 4.69
C ASN A 62 -8.43 -16.36 4.82
N ASP A 63 -9.24 -15.45 5.38
CA ASP A 63 -10.67 -15.65 5.54
C ASP A 63 -11.38 -15.83 4.20
N LYS A 64 -10.98 -15.06 3.19
CA LYS A 64 -11.62 -15.10 1.87
C LYS A 64 -11.17 -16.29 1.04
N PHE A 65 -9.89 -16.60 1.07
CA PHE A 65 -9.34 -17.65 0.22
C PHE A 65 -9.55 -19.04 0.82
N PHE A 66 -9.31 -19.23 2.12
CA PHE A 66 -9.35 -20.54 2.78
C PHE A 66 -10.63 -20.78 3.58
N ALA A 67 -11.19 -19.76 4.25
CA ALA A 67 -12.36 -19.93 5.11
C ALA A 67 -13.70 -19.67 4.41
N GLY A 68 -13.69 -19.33 3.11
CA GLY A 68 -14.90 -19.19 2.30
C GLY A 68 -15.79 -18.01 2.68
N SER A 69 -15.26 -16.98 3.36
CA SER A 69 -16.02 -15.76 3.64
C SER A 69 -16.29 -14.99 2.33
N SER A 70 -17.37 -14.19 2.32
CA SER A 70 -17.79 -13.46 1.14
C SER A 70 -16.68 -12.59 0.58
N TYR A 71 -16.38 -12.75 -0.71
CA TYR A 71 -15.34 -11.99 -1.39
C TYR A 71 -15.71 -10.50 -1.47
N THR A 72 -14.78 -9.62 -1.10
CA THR A 72 -14.91 -8.17 -1.30
C THR A 72 -14.27 -7.83 -2.65
N ALA A 73 -15.09 -7.55 -3.65
CA ALA A 73 -14.62 -7.30 -5.01
C ALA A 73 -14.03 -5.88 -5.22
N ALA A 74 -14.05 -5.03 -4.21
CA ALA A 74 -13.67 -3.63 -4.37
C ALA A 74 -12.58 -3.24 -3.38
N TRP A 75 -11.46 -2.78 -3.92
CA TRP A 75 -10.36 -2.15 -3.18
C TRP A 75 -10.18 -0.71 -3.65
N PHE A 76 -9.74 0.16 -2.74
CA PHE A 76 -9.59 1.58 -2.99
C PHE A 76 -8.24 2.06 -2.47
N VAL A 77 -7.55 2.83 -3.30
CA VAL A 77 -6.33 3.54 -2.91
C VAL A 77 -6.73 4.86 -2.24
N GLY A 78 -6.10 5.16 -1.11
CA GLY A 78 -6.09 6.46 -0.46
C GLY A 78 -4.69 7.03 -0.37
N LEU A 79 -4.57 8.32 -0.06
CA LEU A 79 -3.31 9.02 0.11
C LEU A 79 -3.07 9.36 1.58
N ILE A 80 -1.80 9.44 1.98
CA ILE A 80 -1.39 9.75 3.35
C ILE A 80 -0.75 11.14 3.40
N THR A 81 -1.14 11.93 4.42
CA THR A 81 -0.63 13.28 4.64
C THR A 81 0.82 13.24 5.15
N GLY A 82 1.64 14.18 4.69
CA GLY A 82 2.97 14.46 5.23
C GLY A 82 2.97 15.37 6.47
N PRO A 83 4.10 15.48 7.17
CA PRO A 83 5.39 14.91 6.77
C PRO A 83 5.53 13.43 7.10
N GLY A 84 6.08 12.64 6.18
CA GLY A 84 6.27 11.20 6.32
C GLY A 84 7.23 10.81 7.45
N ALA A 85 8.18 11.69 7.80
CA ALA A 85 9.07 11.49 8.94
C ALA A 85 8.32 11.42 10.30
N SER A 86 7.10 11.94 10.37
CA SER A 86 6.22 11.86 11.56
C SER A 86 5.24 10.70 11.49
N ASN A 87 5.13 10.04 10.35
CA ASN A 87 4.23 8.91 10.17
C ASN A 87 4.87 7.63 10.72
N THR A 88 4.06 6.84 11.40
CA THR A 88 4.44 5.49 11.87
C THR A 88 3.44 4.48 11.35
N TYR A 89 3.92 3.33 10.93
CA TYR A 89 3.15 2.23 10.36
C TYR A 89 3.42 0.99 11.19
N ILE A 90 2.37 0.38 11.72
CA ILE A 90 2.50 -0.82 12.53
C ILE A 90 1.59 -1.93 12.03
N ALA A 91 2.02 -3.17 12.15
CA ALA A 91 1.25 -4.33 11.71
C ALA A 91 -0.15 -4.44 12.35
N GLY A 92 -0.34 -3.82 13.51
CA GLY A 92 -1.62 -3.77 14.22
C GLY A 92 -2.60 -2.72 13.72
N ASP A 93 -2.22 -1.86 12.76
CA ASP A 93 -3.10 -0.81 12.26
C ASP A 93 -4.34 -1.39 11.59
N THR A 94 -5.44 -0.71 11.78
CA THR A 94 -6.72 -1.00 11.14
C THR A 94 -7.30 0.28 10.56
N LEU A 95 -8.25 0.18 9.65
CA LEU A 95 -8.85 1.38 9.06
C LEU A 95 -9.51 2.33 10.08
N PRO A 96 -10.17 1.85 11.16
CA PRO A 96 -10.65 2.72 12.22
C PRO A 96 -9.57 3.16 13.23
N THR A 97 -8.43 2.49 13.29
CA THR A 97 -7.40 2.72 14.33
C THR A 97 -6.01 2.65 13.71
N HIS A 98 -5.51 3.77 13.23
CA HIS A 98 -4.18 4.01 12.69
C HIS A 98 -3.66 5.35 13.21
N ALA A 99 -3.25 5.37 14.48
CA ALA A 99 -2.87 6.61 15.16
C ALA A 99 -1.58 7.26 14.61
N GLY A 100 -0.80 6.50 13.84
CA GLY A 100 0.50 6.92 13.33
C GLY A 100 0.46 7.79 12.08
N TRP A 101 -0.66 7.94 11.40
CA TRP A 101 -0.79 8.73 10.17
C TRP A 101 -2.20 9.26 9.96
N THR A 102 -2.35 10.19 9.03
CA THR A 102 -3.65 10.81 8.68
C THR A 102 -3.88 10.72 7.18
N GLU A 103 -5.11 10.44 6.77
CA GLU A 103 -5.50 10.43 5.36
C GLU A 103 -5.41 11.84 4.76
N PHE A 104 -4.81 11.95 3.58
CA PHE A 104 -4.83 13.16 2.77
C PHE A 104 -6.11 13.20 1.95
N THR A 105 -6.91 14.24 2.13
CA THR A 105 -8.25 14.34 1.54
C THR A 105 -8.43 15.54 0.58
N ASN A 106 -7.39 16.34 0.34
CA ASN A 106 -7.46 17.51 -0.55
C ASN A 106 -7.42 17.11 -2.02
N TYR A 107 -8.34 16.25 -2.44
CA TYR A 107 -8.58 15.84 -3.81
C TYR A 107 -10.07 15.70 -4.09
N SER A 108 -10.46 15.69 -5.36
CA SER A 108 -11.87 15.60 -5.77
C SER A 108 -12.44 14.20 -5.54
N GLY A 109 -13.56 14.12 -4.83
CA GLY A 109 -14.30 12.87 -4.56
C GLY A 109 -13.73 12.08 -3.37
N SER A 110 -13.87 10.76 -3.41
CA SER A 110 -13.41 9.83 -2.38
C SER A 110 -12.16 9.06 -2.84
N ARG A 111 -11.68 8.11 -2.03
CA ARG A 111 -10.62 7.16 -2.41
C ARG A 111 -10.90 6.57 -3.78
N LYS A 112 -9.87 6.26 -4.54
CA LYS A 112 -10.00 5.82 -5.93
C LYS A 112 -9.96 4.31 -6.04
N ALA A 113 -10.79 3.75 -6.91
CA ALA A 113 -10.82 2.31 -7.12
C ALA A 113 -9.44 1.77 -7.55
N ALA A 114 -9.01 0.68 -6.91
CA ALA A 114 -7.85 -0.10 -7.32
C ALA A 114 -8.32 -1.16 -8.32
N VAL A 115 -8.17 -0.89 -9.60
CA VAL A 115 -8.58 -1.80 -10.68
C VAL A 115 -7.41 -2.72 -11.01
N PHE A 116 -7.44 -3.93 -10.45
CA PHE A 116 -6.41 -4.92 -10.67
C PHE A 116 -6.58 -5.63 -12.02
N GLY A 117 -5.45 -5.90 -12.68
CA GLY A 117 -5.37 -6.82 -13.81
C GLY A 117 -5.41 -8.28 -13.36
N VAL A 118 -5.09 -9.19 -14.27
CA VAL A 118 -4.94 -10.63 -13.98
C VAL A 118 -3.56 -10.87 -13.35
N ALA A 119 -3.51 -11.72 -12.31
CA ALA A 119 -2.24 -12.11 -11.69
C ALA A 119 -1.39 -12.95 -12.66
N THR A 120 -0.07 -12.81 -12.56
CA THR A 120 0.88 -13.60 -13.36
C THR A 120 0.94 -15.06 -12.89
N THR A 121 1.21 -15.98 -13.82
CA THR A 121 1.54 -17.38 -13.54
C THR A 121 3.07 -17.50 -13.44
N ALA A 122 3.64 -16.97 -12.38
CA ALA A 122 5.09 -16.90 -12.16
C ALA A 122 5.40 -16.97 -10.65
N ASP A 123 6.65 -17.06 -10.33
CA ASP A 123 7.18 -16.92 -8.98
C ASP A 123 8.20 -15.75 -8.98
N PRO A 124 7.88 -14.63 -8.30
CA PRO A 124 6.63 -14.33 -7.59
C PRO A 124 5.41 -14.20 -8.52
N SER A 125 4.24 -14.58 -8.02
CA SER A 125 2.97 -14.21 -8.66
C SER A 125 2.70 -12.73 -8.40
N VAL A 126 2.45 -11.96 -9.45
CA VAL A 126 2.29 -10.50 -9.39
C VAL A 126 0.91 -10.07 -9.90
N ILE A 127 0.26 -9.16 -9.16
CA ILE A 127 -0.97 -8.48 -9.56
C ILE A 127 -0.79 -6.96 -9.45
N SER A 128 -1.32 -6.20 -10.40
CA SER A 128 -1.07 -4.75 -10.46
C SER A 128 -2.27 -3.97 -11.00
N THR A 129 -2.36 -2.70 -10.59
CA THR A 129 -3.29 -1.71 -11.15
C THR A 129 -2.67 -0.88 -12.28
N SER A 130 -1.54 -1.29 -12.83
CA SER A 130 -0.76 -0.51 -13.83
C SER A 130 -1.53 -0.18 -15.11
N ALA A 131 -2.47 -1.05 -15.53
CA ALA A 131 -3.32 -0.80 -16.70
C ALA A 131 -4.39 0.28 -16.45
N SER A 132 -4.73 0.55 -15.17
CA SER A 132 -5.71 1.56 -14.77
C SER A 132 -5.32 2.13 -13.41
N PRO A 133 -4.31 3.01 -13.35
CA PRO A 133 -3.86 3.64 -12.10
C PRO A 133 -4.99 4.43 -11.41
N ALA A 134 -4.98 4.43 -10.09
CA ALA A 134 -5.89 5.23 -9.30
C ALA A 134 -5.52 6.72 -9.46
N SER A 135 -6.41 7.53 -10.05
CA SER A 135 -6.13 8.91 -10.40
C SER A 135 -6.82 9.90 -9.45
N PHE A 136 -6.02 10.79 -8.85
CA PHE A 136 -6.46 11.81 -7.90
C PHE A 136 -6.23 13.20 -8.47
N THR A 137 -7.29 13.96 -8.72
CA THR A 137 -7.19 15.39 -9.06
C THR A 137 -7.15 16.19 -7.77
N ILE A 138 -6.04 16.87 -7.52
CA ILE A 138 -5.83 17.68 -6.31
C ILE A 138 -6.72 18.90 -6.36
N SER A 139 -7.33 19.23 -5.22
CA SER A 139 -8.28 20.33 -5.06
C SER A 139 -7.95 21.17 -3.83
N GLY A 140 -8.68 22.29 -3.67
CA GLY A 140 -8.49 23.19 -2.53
C GLY A 140 -7.07 23.77 -2.46
N ALA A 141 -6.49 23.81 -1.28
CA ALA A 141 -5.14 24.36 -1.06
C ALA A 141 -4.00 23.41 -1.45
N GLY A 142 -4.30 22.18 -1.89
CA GLY A 142 -3.29 21.15 -2.04
C GLY A 142 -2.74 20.68 -0.67
N GLY A 143 -1.45 20.44 -0.58
CA GLY A 143 -0.80 20.04 0.68
C GLY A 143 0.43 19.16 0.46
N VAL A 144 0.83 18.43 1.51
CA VAL A 144 1.94 17.48 1.46
C VAL A 144 1.40 16.06 1.46
N VAL A 145 1.79 15.27 0.47
CA VAL A 145 1.51 13.83 0.38
C VAL A 145 2.78 13.07 0.70
N ALA A 146 2.70 12.13 1.62
CA ALA A 146 3.85 11.35 2.09
C ALA A 146 3.74 9.86 1.81
N GLY A 147 2.56 9.37 1.43
CA GLY A 147 2.35 7.94 1.23
C GLY A 147 1.01 7.59 0.62
N ALA A 148 0.72 6.30 0.58
CA ALA A 148 -0.53 5.74 0.11
C ALA A 148 -0.94 4.50 0.93
N PHE A 149 -2.21 4.16 0.89
CA PHE A 149 -2.77 2.96 1.53
C PHE A 149 -3.83 2.30 0.66
N LEU A 150 -4.15 1.04 0.97
CA LEU A 150 -5.20 0.27 0.32
C LEU A 150 -6.27 -0.13 1.32
N ALA A 151 -7.53 0.19 1.02
CA ALA A 151 -8.67 -0.10 1.89
C ALA A 151 -9.83 -0.73 1.11
N SER A 152 -10.71 -1.47 1.81
CA SER A 152 -11.87 -2.14 1.20
C SER A 152 -13.10 -1.24 1.06
N VAL A 153 -13.02 0.04 1.42
CA VAL A 153 -14.12 1.01 1.31
C VAL A 153 -13.64 2.32 0.70
N SER A 154 -14.49 2.94 -0.11
CA SER A 154 -14.17 4.21 -0.79
C SER A 154 -14.17 5.42 0.13
N SER A 155 -14.76 5.31 1.34
CA SER A 155 -14.81 6.38 2.33
C SER A 155 -15.11 5.82 3.72
N GLY A 156 -14.85 6.62 4.76
CA GLY A 156 -15.07 6.20 6.15
C GLY A 156 -14.06 5.15 6.62
N THR A 157 -14.36 4.55 7.77
CA THR A 157 -13.41 3.68 8.49
C THR A 157 -13.96 2.28 8.77
N SER A 158 -15.14 1.91 8.26
CA SER A 158 -15.80 0.63 8.55
C SER A 158 -15.25 -0.56 7.77
N GLY A 159 -14.24 -0.35 6.92
CA GLY A 159 -13.65 -1.38 6.08
C GLY A 159 -12.37 -1.98 6.64
N VAL A 160 -11.71 -2.79 5.81
CA VAL A 160 -10.39 -3.38 6.10
C VAL A 160 -9.32 -2.46 5.55
N LEU A 161 -8.30 -2.15 6.35
CA LEU A 161 -7.01 -1.65 5.88
C LEU A 161 -6.20 -2.87 5.46
N PHE A 162 -5.78 -2.90 4.20
CA PHE A 162 -4.95 -3.99 3.69
C PHE A 162 -3.46 -3.68 3.87
N SER A 163 -3.06 -2.50 3.43
CA SER A 163 -1.66 -2.11 3.47
C SER A 163 -1.49 -0.60 3.48
N GLU A 164 -0.34 -0.16 3.94
CA GLU A 164 0.05 1.24 4.07
C GLU A 164 1.54 1.40 3.74
N ALA A 165 1.93 2.57 3.24
CA ALA A 165 3.31 2.86 2.89
C ALA A 165 3.63 4.34 2.95
N ASN A 166 4.84 4.67 3.39
CA ASN A 166 5.46 5.97 3.13
C ASN A 166 6.18 5.95 1.78
N PHE A 167 6.23 7.09 1.12
CA PHE A 167 7.16 7.29 -0.01
C PHE A 167 8.59 7.18 0.50
N GLN A 168 9.45 6.60 -0.32
CA GLN A 168 10.87 6.47 -0.01
C GLN A 168 11.62 7.70 -0.53
N SER A 169 12.84 7.84 -0.35
CA SER A 169 13.64 9.00 -0.71
C SER A 169 13.37 9.58 -2.12
N PRO A 170 13.08 10.90 -2.24
CA PRO A 170 13.12 11.92 -1.19
C PRO A 170 11.89 12.00 -0.28
N GLY A 171 10.82 11.22 -0.52
CA GLY A 171 9.70 11.06 0.39
C GLY A 171 8.58 12.09 0.19
N ASP A 172 8.47 13.05 1.10
CA ASP A 172 7.36 14.02 1.10
C ASP A 172 7.30 14.88 -0.16
N ARG A 173 6.09 15.01 -0.71
CA ARG A 173 5.85 15.77 -1.93
C ARG A 173 4.73 16.80 -1.77
N THR A 174 5.04 18.04 -2.09
CA THR A 174 4.01 19.08 -2.17
C THR A 174 3.23 18.97 -3.46
N VAL A 175 1.90 19.00 -3.32
CA VAL A 175 0.93 19.06 -4.41
C VAL A 175 0.08 20.31 -4.31
N VAL A 176 -0.33 20.84 -5.45
CA VAL A 176 -1.16 22.04 -5.53
C VAL A 176 -2.45 21.75 -6.31
N SER A 177 -3.45 22.63 -6.16
CA SER A 177 -4.71 22.50 -6.89
C SER A 177 -4.49 22.38 -8.40
N GLY A 178 -5.15 21.42 -9.02
CA GLY A 178 -5.00 21.09 -10.44
C GLY A 178 -3.95 20.04 -10.76
N ASP A 179 -3.07 19.70 -9.83
CA ASP A 179 -2.18 18.54 -10.01
C ASP A 179 -2.99 17.24 -10.07
N THR A 180 -2.48 16.28 -10.82
CA THR A 180 -3.04 14.92 -10.90
C THR A 180 -2.01 13.91 -10.42
N LEU A 181 -2.38 13.08 -9.43
CA LEU A 181 -1.57 11.96 -8.96
C LEU A 181 -2.13 10.66 -9.51
N ASN A 182 -1.32 9.91 -10.22
CA ASN A 182 -1.62 8.55 -10.66
C ASN A 182 -0.88 7.56 -9.76
N VAL A 183 -1.63 6.72 -9.05
CA VAL A 183 -1.09 5.72 -8.11
C VAL A 183 -1.29 4.33 -8.70
N THR A 184 -0.20 3.66 -8.96
CA THR A 184 -0.16 2.24 -9.30
C THR A 184 0.19 1.44 -8.04
N TYR A 185 -0.59 0.43 -7.73
CA TYR A 185 -0.28 -0.54 -6.69
C TYR A 185 0.05 -1.88 -7.32
N THR A 186 1.15 -2.45 -6.91
CA THR A 186 1.59 -3.79 -7.32
C THR A 186 1.78 -4.64 -6.08
N PHE A 187 1.19 -5.83 -6.07
CA PHE A 187 1.34 -6.81 -4.99
C PHE A 187 1.93 -8.09 -5.55
N SER A 188 2.80 -8.74 -4.79
CA SER A 188 3.45 -9.99 -5.16
C SER A 188 3.36 -11.02 -4.03
N LEU A 189 3.21 -12.28 -4.43
CA LEU A 189 3.32 -13.45 -3.57
C LEU A 189 4.49 -14.29 -4.08
N ASP A 190 5.45 -14.54 -3.20
CA ASP A 190 6.66 -15.30 -3.46
C ASP A 190 6.58 -16.64 -2.72
N ALA A 191 6.93 -17.73 -3.40
CA ALA A 191 7.10 -19.03 -2.78
C ALA A 191 8.54 -19.12 -2.25
N ALA A 192 8.71 -18.89 -0.94
CA ALA A 192 10.01 -18.89 -0.27
C ALA A 192 10.45 -20.29 0.16
#